data_2c121b1d6083154f4c755ca016c032bf
#
_entry.id   2c121b1d6083154f4c755ca016c032bf
#
_cell.length_a   1.000
_cell.length_b   1.000
_cell.length_c   1.000
_cell.angle_alpha   90.00
_cell.angle_beta   90.00
_cell.angle_gamma   90.00
#
_symmetry.space_group_name_H-M   'P 1'
#
loop_
_entity.id
_entity.type
_entity.pdbx_description
1 polymer ?
#
loop_
_entity_poly.entity_id
_entity_poly.type
_entity_poly.pdbx_seq_one_letter_code
_entity_poly.pdbx_strand_id
1 'polypeptide(L)'
;MKILVFNLQGAKRAQLFGDERLENLRRLMDMGCFGELEGDPREWDVVGRHAAHTLTLAEFLAQAGKELVMFKDFAALQAKLATGDWDACQLDASFRPGSSDHYLDFDLGLGETLQHLSDGTLLAIIGDNIFVLVASNNPITGFQDGSTLDFTPTLLELAGYPLPSNIAGRSWVAGMELNNASGLNEDEQALLRERLSGLGYI
;
A
#
# COMPACT_ATOMS: atom_id res chain seq x y z
N MET A 1 -1.15 -11.95 5.93
CA MET A 1 -0.05 -11.05 5.53
C MET A 1 0.05 -9.93 6.55
N LYS A 2 1.26 -9.45 6.87
CA LYS A 2 1.45 -8.25 7.72
C LYS A 2 1.23 -6.99 6.89
N ILE A 3 0.70 -5.93 7.53
CA ILE A 3 0.41 -4.66 6.84
C ILE A 3 1.22 -3.54 7.49
N LEU A 4 2.00 -2.79 6.71
CA LEU A 4 2.69 -1.59 7.15
C LEU A 4 2.21 -0.39 6.33
N VAL A 5 1.68 0.63 7.01
CA VAL A 5 1.18 1.86 6.39
C VAL A 5 2.01 3.06 6.84
N PHE A 6 2.45 3.87 5.90
CA PHE A 6 2.97 5.22 6.13
C PHE A 6 1.92 6.24 5.69
N ASN A 7 1.29 6.90 6.64
CA ASN A 7 0.31 7.96 6.39
C ASN A 7 1.00 9.32 6.44
N LEU A 8 1.21 9.92 5.26
CA LEU A 8 2.03 11.12 5.05
C LEU A 8 1.13 12.36 4.86
N GLN A 9 0.64 12.92 5.96
CA GLN A 9 -0.23 14.09 5.94
C GLN A 9 0.49 15.33 5.41
N GLY A 10 -0.08 16.00 4.42
CA GLY A 10 0.49 17.18 3.79
C GLY A 10 1.57 16.89 2.74
N ALA A 11 1.88 15.62 2.49
CA ALA A 11 2.85 15.24 1.47
C ALA A 11 2.31 15.52 0.06
N LYS A 12 3.13 16.13 -0.79
CA LYS A 12 2.76 16.55 -2.14
C LYS A 12 3.43 15.69 -3.20
N ARG A 13 2.67 15.37 -4.25
CA ARG A 13 3.12 14.60 -5.41
C ARG A 13 4.46 15.09 -5.96
N ALA A 14 4.58 16.41 -6.20
CA ALA A 14 5.75 16.99 -6.82
C ALA A 14 7.04 16.73 -6.01
N GLN A 15 6.94 16.70 -4.68
CA GLN A 15 8.06 16.40 -3.80
C GLN A 15 8.32 14.90 -3.69
N LEU A 16 7.28 14.09 -3.53
CA LEU A 16 7.47 12.64 -3.37
C LEU A 16 7.88 11.96 -4.69
N PHE A 17 7.19 12.25 -5.80
CA PHE A 17 7.46 11.57 -7.06
C PHE A 17 8.48 12.30 -7.94
N GLY A 18 8.70 13.60 -7.69
CA GLY A 18 9.62 14.43 -8.48
C GLY A 18 11.03 14.57 -7.91
N ASP A 19 11.25 14.25 -6.65
CA ASP A 19 12.58 14.39 -6.02
C ASP A 19 13.42 13.12 -6.23
N GLU A 20 14.45 13.24 -7.08
CA GLU A 20 15.35 12.12 -7.41
C GLU A 20 16.22 11.64 -6.25
N ARG A 21 16.30 12.39 -5.17
CA ARG A 21 17.09 12.05 -3.98
C ARG A 21 16.37 11.06 -3.06
N LEU A 22 15.06 10.80 -3.27
CA LEU A 22 14.27 9.85 -2.48
C LEU A 22 14.47 8.43 -3.05
N GLU A 23 15.65 7.86 -2.84
CA GLU A 23 16.08 6.61 -3.47
C GLU A 23 15.27 5.40 -3.01
N ASN A 24 14.93 5.33 -1.71
CA ASN A 24 14.16 4.21 -1.17
C ASN A 24 12.72 4.23 -1.67
N LEU A 25 12.11 5.41 -1.71
CA LEU A 25 10.77 5.59 -2.25
C LEU A 25 10.72 5.20 -3.74
N ARG A 26 11.69 5.63 -4.54
CA ARG A 26 11.78 5.26 -5.96
C ARG A 26 11.88 3.76 -6.17
N ARG A 27 12.70 3.08 -5.40
CA ARG A 27 12.80 1.61 -5.45
C ARG A 27 11.45 0.94 -5.17
N LEU A 28 10.67 1.47 -4.21
CA LEU A 28 9.33 0.95 -3.94
C LEU A 28 8.36 1.22 -5.09
N MET A 29 8.44 2.39 -5.74
CA MET A 29 7.63 2.69 -6.92
C MET A 29 7.96 1.76 -8.09
N ASP A 30 9.24 1.41 -8.28
CA ASP A 30 9.68 0.47 -9.31
C ASP A 30 9.21 -0.98 -9.03
N MET A 31 9.05 -1.34 -7.75
CA MET A 31 8.64 -2.69 -7.31
C MET A 31 7.13 -2.88 -7.23
N GLY A 32 6.36 -1.82 -7.11
CA GLY A 32 4.93 -1.87 -6.85
C GLY A 32 4.08 -1.05 -7.81
N CYS A 33 2.91 -0.65 -7.35
CA CYS A 33 2.10 0.35 -8.02
C CYS A 33 2.09 1.67 -7.24
N PHE A 34 1.94 2.77 -7.95
CA PHE A 34 1.89 4.11 -7.38
C PHE A 34 1.01 5.00 -8.26
N GLY A 35 0.49 6.09 -7.70
CA GLY A 35 -0.34 7.00 -8.49
C GLY A 35 -1.06 8.05 -7.68
N GLU A 36 -2.12 8.57 -8.27
CA GLU A 36 -2.94 9.62 -7.70
C GLU A 36 -4.30 9.08 -7.26
N LEU A 37 -4.82 9.66 -6.18
CA LEU A 37 -6.13 9.35 -5.63
C LEU A 37 -7.05 10.56 -5.71
N GLU A 38 -8.21 10.38 -6.29
CA GLU A 38 -9.28 11.37 -6.29
C GLU A 38 -10.20 11.16 -5.08
N GLY A 39 -10.54 12.25 -4.40
CA GLY A 39 -11.45 12.24 -3.25
C GLY A 39 -10.91 12.94 -2.02
N ASP A 40 -11.55 12.72 -0.87
CA ASP A 40 -11.10 13.27 0.42
C ASP A 40 -9.93 12.41 0.94
N PRO A 41 -8.72 12.97 1.08
CA PRO A 41 -7.56 12.19 1.56
C PRO A 41 -7.74 11.63 2.99
N ARG A 42 -8.70 12.12 3.76
CA ARG A 42 -9.01 11.59 5.10
C ARG A 42 -9.82 10.30 5.08
N GLU A 43 -10.34 9.91 3.92
CA GLU A 43 -11.19 8.72 3.74
C GLU A 43 -10.39 7.49 3.25
N TRP A 44 -9.07 7.57 3.20
CA TRP A 44 -8.23 6.46 2.70
C TRP A 44 -8.39 5.17 3.53
N ASP A 45 -8.68 5.27 4.82
CA ASP A 45 -8.83 4.14 5.75
C ASP A 45 -10.27 3.60 5.84
N VAL A 46 -11.20 4.15 5.05
CA VAL A 46 -12.59 3.70 5.02
C VAL A 46 -12.70 2.37 4.31
N VAL A 47 -13.18 1.35 5.04
CA VAL A 47 -13.50 0.02 4.49
C VAL A 47 -14.93 -0.03 4.00
N GLY A 48 -15.88 0.42 4.81
CA GLY A 48 -17.30 0.34 4.49
C GLY A 48 -18.13 1.43 5.16
N ARG A 49 -19.35 1.62 4.65
CA ARG A 49 -20.28 2.60 5.20
C ARG A 49 -21.63 1.95 5.49
N HIS A 50 -22.11 2.16 6.70
CA HIS A 50 -23.48 1.93 7.12
C HIS A 50 -24.18 3.25 7.42
N ALA A 51 -25.50 3.29 7.46
CA ALA A 51 -26.28 4.52 7.61
C ALA A 51 -25.87 5.42 8.79
N ALA A 52 -25.30 4.84 9.86
CA ALA A 52 -24.91 5.57 11.08
C ALA A 52 -23.43 5.38 11.46
N HIS A 53 -22.65 4.61 10.70
CA HIS A 53 -21.28 4.25 11.09
C HIS A 53 -20.40 4.03 9.86
N THR A 54 -19.17 4.55 9.92
CA THR A 54 -18.12 4.28 8.93
C THR A 54 -17.15 3.26 9.52
N LEU A 55 -16.99 2.12 8.87
CA LEU A 55 -16.04 1.09 9.25
C LEU A 55 -14.67 1.47 8.73
N THR A 56 -13.72 1.69 9.64
CA THR A 56 -12.33 2.01 9.31
C THR A 56 -11.44 0.76 9.20
N LEU A 57 -10.24 0.90 8.65
CA LEU A 57 -9.23 -0.17 8.59
C LEU A 57 -8.94 -0.74 9.99
N ALA A 58 -8.74 0.14 10.99
CA ALA A 58 -8.47 -0.28 12.36
C ALA A 58 -9.59 -1.13 12.96
N GLU A 59 -10.84 -0.70 12.79
CA GLU A 59 -12.01 -1.44 13.27
C GLU A 59 -12.21 -2.76 12.53
N PHE A 60 -11.99 -2.77 11.22
CA PHE A 60 -12.06 -4.00 10.42
C PHE A 60 -11.01 -5.03 10.89
N LEU A 61 -9.77 -4.61 11.08
CA LEU A 61 -8.70 -5.48 11.58
C LEU A 61 -9.03 -6.01 12.99
N ALA A 62 -9.55 -5.16 13.88
CA ALA A 62 -9.98 -5.57 15.22
C ALA A 62 -11.09 -6.63 15.17
N GLN A 63 -12.07 -6.52 14.27
CA GLN A 63 -13.10 -7.54 14.04
C GLN A 63 -12.51 -8.86 13.52
N ALA A 64 -11.40 -8.80 12.79
CA ALA A 64 -10.66 -9.97 12.33
C ALA A 64 -9.69 -10.54 13.39
N GLY A 65 -9.71 -10.02 14.62
CA GLY A 65 -8.81 -10.43 15.72
C GLY A 65 -7.36 -9.96 15.51
N LYS A 66 -7.15 -8.88 14.76
CA LYS A 66 -5.86 -8.27 14.43
C LYS A 66 -5.73 -6.90 15.05
N GLU A 67 -4.50 -6.49 15.37
CA GLU A 67 -4.22 -5.19 15.95
C GLU A 67 -3.52 -4.27 14.95
N LEU A 68 -4.03 -3.04 14.79
CA LEU A 68 -3.33 -1.93 14.12
C LEU A 68 -2.67 -1.05 15.17
N VAL A 69 -1.34 -1.08 15.24
CA VAL A 69 -0.55 -0.24 16.16
C VAL A 69 -0.08 1.01 15.45
N MET A 70 -0.37 2.18 16.04
CA MET A 70 -0.04 3.49 15.46
C MET A 70 1.19 4.11 16.10
N PHE A 71 2.07 4.70 15.28
CA PHE A 71 3.33 5.33 15.67
C PHE A 71 3.42 6.77 15.15
N LYS A 72 4.24 7.59 15.81
CA LYS A 72 4.52 8.98 15.43
C LYS A 72 6.00 9.19 15.07
N ASP A 73 6.84 8.21 15.32
CA ASP A 73 8.28 8.26 15.03
C ASP A 73 8.79 6.90 14.55
N PHE A 74 9.86 6.94 13.76
CA PHE A 74 10.49 5.76 13.17
C PHE A 74 11.11 4.82 14.21
N ALA A 75 11.72 5.36 15.27
CA ALA A 75 12.42 4.53 16.25
C ALA A 75 11.45 3.59 16.98
N ALA A 76 10.27 4.09 17.38
CA ALA A 76 9.25 3.28 18.01
C ALA A 76 8.65 2.25 17.04
N LEU A 77 8.41 2.63 15.78
CA LEU A 77 7.97 1.71 14.74
C LEU A 77 9.00 0.60 14.53
N GLN A 78 10.26 0.93 14.28
CA GLN A 78 11.34 -0.05 14.03
C GLN A 78 11.53 -1.00 15.20
N ALA A 79 11.46 -0.49 16.44
CA ALA A 79 11.50 -1.33 17.64
C ALA A 79 10.37 -2.36 17.67
N LYS A 80 9.14 -1.98 17.28
CA LYS A 80 8.01 -2.91 17.18
C LYS A 80 8.22 -3.91 16.05
N LEU A 81 8.63 -3.46 14.87
CA LEU A 81 8.86 -4.35 13.72
C LEU A 81 9.93 -5.40 14.02
N ALA A 82 11.00 -5.02 14.71
CA ALA A 82 12.10 -5.90 15.10
C ALA A 82 11.64 -7.04 16.04
N THR A 83 10.54 -6.90 16.76
CA THR A 83 10.00 -8.00 17.59
C THR A 83 9.44 -9.15 16.74
N GLY A 84 9.08 -8.88 15.50
CA GLY A 84 8.37 -9.82 14.63
C GLY A 84 6.93 -10.11 15.06
N ASP A 85 6.49 -9.65 16.22
CA ASP A 85 5.15 -9.86 16.80
C ASP A 85 4.25 -8.65 16.53
N TRP A 86 3.66 -8.61 15.34
CA TRP A 86 2.71 -7.57 14.91
C TRP A 86 1.88 -8.06 13.72
N ASP A 87 0.67 -7.55 13.61
CA ASP A 87 -0.25 -7.81 12.49
C ASP A 87 -0.25 -6.64 11.51
N ALA A 88 -0.52 -5.44 12.03
CA ALA A 88 -0.52 -4.21 11.27
C ALA A 88 0.13 -3.07 12.06
N CYS A 89 0.92 -2.23 11.38
CA CYS A 89 1.53 -1.04 11.93
C CYS A 89 1.26 0.15 11.02
N GLN A 90 1.07 1.33 11.61
CA GLN A 90 0.92 2.60 10.89
C GLN A 90 1.85 3.64 11.49
N LEU A 91 2.62 4.32 10.64
CA LEU A 91 3.35 5.54 11.00
C LEU A 91 2.64 6.76 10.43
N ASP A 92 2.22 7.68 11.30
CA ASP A 92 1.73 8.98 10.89
C ASP A 92 2.87 10.00 10.86
N ALA A 93 3.20 10.50 9.67
CA ALA A 93 4.15 11.59 9.47
C ALA A 93 3.45 12.82 8.90
N SER A 94 3.86 14.01 9.35
CA SER A 94 3.29 15.27 8.88
C SER A 94 4.35 16.09 8.14
N PHE A 95 4.01 16.53 6.94
CA PHE A 95 4.87 17.31 6.07
C PHE A 95 4.42 18.77 6.02
N ARG A 96 5.35 19.70 6.24
CA ARG A 96 5.09 21.12 6.13
C ARG A 96 5.49 21.63 4.73
N PRO A 97 4.72 22.52 4.12
CA PRO A 97 5.09 23.13 2.85
C PRO A 97 6.49 23.78 2.92
N GLY A 98 7.32 23.53 1.91
CA GLY A 98 8.63 24.16 1.75
C GLY A 98 9.79 23.48 2.49
N SER A 99 9.60 22.39 3.20
CA SER A 99 10.67 21.65 3.88
C SER A 99 11.08 20.41 3.06
N SER A 100 12.09 20.57 2.20
CA SER A 100 12.65 19.44 1.45
C SER A 100 13.35 18.42 2.36
N ASP A 101 13.90 18.86 3.49
CA ASP A 101 14.66 18.01 4.40
C ASP A 101 13.78 16.96 5.06
N HIS A 102 12.51 17.27 5.35
CA HIS A 102 11.58 16.29 5.90
C HIS A 102 11.32 15.10 4.98
N TYR A 103 11.35 15.30 3.66
CA TYR A 103 11.20 14.20 2.70
C TYR A 103 12.43 13.30 2.66
N LEU A 104 13.64 13.89 2.80
CA LEU A 104 14.88 13.12 2.89
C LEU A 104 14.97 12.36 4.22
N ASP A 105 14.59 12.98 5.33
CA ASP A 105 14.52 12.32 6.64
C ASP A 105 13.53 11.15 6.61
N PHE A 106 12.39 11.34 5.95
CA PHE A 106 11.43 10.26 5.74
C PHE A 106 12.02 9.13 4.90
N ASP A 107 12.68 9.43 3.77
CA ASP A 107 13.26 8.42 2.89
C ASP A 107 14.37 7.63 3.57
N LEU A 108 15.19 8.27 4.40
CA LEU A 108 16.19 7.59 5.23
C LEU A 108 15.53 6.64 6.24
N GLY A 109 14.54 7.12 7.01
CA GLY A 109 13.81 6.29 7.96
C GLY A 109 13.04 5.16 7.29
N LEU A 110 12.52 5.38 6.08
CA LEU A 110 11.92 4.36 5.24
C LEU A 110 12.95 3.27 4.89
N GLY A 111 14.14 3.66 4.39
CA GLY A 111 15.21 2.74 4.05
C GLY A 111 15.66 1.87 5.23
N GLU A 112 15.81 2.44 6.41
CA GLU A 112 16.10 1.70 7.65
C GLU A 112 14.96 0.75 8.01
N THR A 113 13.70 1.19 7.89
CA THR A 113 12.53 0.38 8.20
C THR A 113 12.42 -0.84 7.29
N LEU A 114 12.74 -0.70 6.00
CA LEU A 114 12.70 -1.82 5.04
C LEU A 114 13.61 -2.99 5.46
N GLN A 115 14.68 -2.74 6.20
CA GLN A 115 15.59 -3.79 6.70
C GLN A 115 14.96 -4.68 7.78
N HIS A 116 13.88 -4.23 8.42
CA HIS A 116 13.14 -4.98 9.44
C HIS A 116 11.92 -5.74 8.88
N LEU A 117 11.62 -5.59 7.59
CA LEU A 117 10.47 -6.25 7.00
C LEU A 117 10.82 -7.68 6.59
N SER A 118 9.87 -8.58 6.81
CA SER A 118 9.93 -9.95 6.30
C SER A 118 9.25 -10.07 4.95
N ASP A 119 9.62 -11.09 4.19
CA ASP A 119 8.89 -11.49 2.99
C ASP A 119 7.39 -11.66 3.31
N GLY A 120 6.53 -11.19 2.42
CA GLY A 120 5.09 -11.24 2.63
C GLY A 120 4.53 -10.09 3.49
N THR A 121 5.29 -9.02 3.73
CA THR A 121 4.75 -7.77 4.24
C THR A 121 4.15 -6.95 3.09
N LEU A 122 2.89 -6.50 3.26
CA LEU A 122 2.27 -5.49 2.42
C LEU A 122 2.70 -4.11 2.94
N LEU A 123 3.36 -3.32 2.10
CA LEU A 123 3.76 -1.96 2.41
C LEU A 123 2.89 -0.97 1.62
N ALA A 124 2.33 -0.01 2.33
CA ALA A 124 1.52 1.06 1.77
C ALA A 124 2.05 2.42 2.22
N ILE A 125 2.19 3.35 1.29
CA ILE A 125 2.45 4.76 1.57
C ILE A 125 1.27 5.53 1.02
N ILE A 126 0.64 6.36 1.83
CA ILE A 126 -0.50 7.19 1.46
C ILE A 126 -0.21 8.64 1.83
N GLY A 127 -0.40 9.56 0.89
CA GLY A 127 -0.32 11.00 1.11
C GLY A 127 -1.67 11.69 0.87
N ASP A 128 -1.66 13.01 0.73
CA ASP A 128 -2.93 13.75 0.55
C ASP A 128 -3.74 13.26 -0.67
N ASN A 129 -3.09 13.00 -1.78
CA ASN A 129 -3.76 12.53 -3.02
C ASN A 129 -2.84 11.60 -3.80
N ILE A 130 -1.97 10.88 -3.12
CA ILE A 130 -0.98 9.99 -3.74
C ILE A 130 -0.82 8.72 -2.94
N PHE A 131 -0.37 7.66 -3.60
CA PHE A 131 -0.05 6.41 -2.93
C PHE A 131 1.12 5.67 -3.58
N VAL A 132 1.75 4.80 -2.81
CA VAL A 132 2.63 3.72 -3.27
C VAL A 132 2.21 2.45 -2.54
N LEU A 133 2.09 1.34 -3.26
CA LEU A 133 1.64 0.06 -2.71
C LEU A 133 2.53 -1.07 -3.23
N VAL A 134 3.17 -1.78 -2.31
CA VAL A 134 4.11 -2.87 -2.61
C VAL A 134 3.71 -4.13 -1.85
N ALA A 135 3.51 -5.22 -2.57
CA ALA A 135 3.29 -6.54 -2.00
C ALA A 135 3.89 -7.60 -2.93
N SER A 136 4.38 -8.70 -2.37
CA SER A 136 4.98 -9.80 -3.14
C SER A 136 4.02 -10.49 -4.09
N ASN A 137 2.73 -10.43 -3.80
CA ASN A 137 1.63 -10.99 -4.61
C ASN A 137 0.83 -9.92 -5.35
N ASN A 138 1.35 -8.69 -5.47
CA ASN A 138 0.62 -7.61 -6.13
C ASN A 138 0.65 -7.82 -7.66
N PRO A 139 -0.50 -8.06 -8.31
CA PRO A 139 -0.58 -8.18 -9.75
C PRO A 139 -0.53 -6.81 -10.46
N ILE A 140 -0.65 -5.72 -9.68
CA ILE A 140 -0.67 -4.34 -10.19
C ILE A 140 0.71 -3.75 -10.03
N THR A 141 1.30 -3.27 -11.12
CA THR A 141 2.59 -2.58 -11.12
C THR A 141 2.53 -1.31 -11.96
N GLY A 142 3.42 -0.36 -11.64
CA GLY A 142 3.51 0.90 -12.36
C GLY A 142 2.47 1.93 -11.92
N PHE A 143 2.14 2.84 -12.81
CA PHE A 143 1.26 3.97 -12.50
C PHE A 143 -0.22 3.57 -12.55
N GLN A 144 -0.97 3.90 -11.49
CA GLN A 144 -2.39 3.60 -11.33
C GLN A 144 -3.11 4.77 -10.68
N ASP A 145 -4.10 5.34 -11.36
CA ASP A 145 -5.01 6.31 -10.75
C ASP A 145 -6.26 5.62 -10.18
N GLY A 146 -6.82 6.19 -9.14
CA GLY A 146 -8.01 5.64 -8.51
C GLY A 146 -8.72 6.60 -7.57
N SER A 147 -9.74 6.11 -6.91
CA SER A 147 -10.42 6.84 -5.83
C SER A 147 -9.75 6.57 -4.49
N THR A 148 -9.76 7.56 -3.60
CA THR A 148 -9.30 7.38 -2.20
C THR A 148 -10.02 6.21 -1.52
N LEU A 149 -11.30 5.99 -1.83
CA LEU A 149 -12.09 4.89 -1.29
C LEU A 149 -11.69 3.50 -1.85
N ASP A 150 -10.98 3.45 -2.97
CA ASP A 150 -10.53 2.18 -3.58
C ASP A 150 -9.25 1.66 -2.93
N PHE A 151 -8.51 2.52 -2.24
CA PHE A 151 -7.21 2.20 -1.68
C PHE A 151 -7.28 1.09 -0.61
N THR A 152 -8.09 1.28 0.44
CA THR A 152 -8.20 0.29 1.52
C THR A 152 -8.83 -1.03 1.10
N PRO A 153 -9.88 -1.08 0.25
CA PRO A 153 -10.31 -2.33 -0.37
C PRO A 153 -9.19 -3.09 -1.09
N THR A 154 -8.36 -2.38 -1.87
CA THR A 154 -7.22 -2.99 -2.57
C THR A 154 -6.18 -3.51 -1.59
N LEU A 155 -5.85 -2.73 -0.57
CA LEU A 155 -4.91 -3.11 0.49
C LEU A 155 -5.38 -4.38 1.22
N LEU A 156 -6.66 -4.46 1.59
CA LEU A 156 -7.24 -5.62 2.28
C LEU A 156 -7.23 -6.88 1.40
N GLU A 157 -7.61 -6.77 0.13
CA GLU A 157 -7.61 -7.89 -0.79
C GLU A 157 -6.19 -8.42 -1.03
N LEU A 158 -5.21 -7.55 -1.25
CA LEU A 158 -3.80 -7.93 -1.36
C LEU A 158 -3.26 -8.58 -0.07
N ALA A 159 -3.75 -8.15 1.09
CA ALA A 159 -3.41 -8.76 2.38
C ALA A 159 -4.12 -10.11 2.63
N GLY A 160 -5.04 -10.51 1.74
CA GLY A 160 -5.77 -11.78 1.82
C GLY A 160 -7.00 -11.74 2.73
N TYR A 161 -7.53 -10.56 3.03
CA TYR A 161 -8.78 -10.43 3.78
C TYR A 161 -9.99 -10.48 2.86
N PRO A 162 -11.08 -11.16 3.27
CA PRO A 162 -12.33 -11.11 2.53
C PRO A 162 -12.95 -9.71 2.64
N LEU A 163 -13.37 -9.14 1.51
CA LEU A 163 -14.00 -7.83 1.48
C LEU A 163 -15.44 -7.90 1.98
N PRO A 164 -15.89 -6.97 2.84
CA PRO A 164 -17.27 -6.95 3.32
C PRO A 164 -18.24 -6.54 2.20
N SER A 165 -19.49 -7.00 2.30
CA SER A 165 -20.53 -6.74 1.28
C SER A 165 -20.93 -5.26 1.15
N ASN A 166 -20.65 -4.45 2.17
CA ASN A 166 -20.93 -3.01 2.23
C ASN A 166 -19.69 -2.15 2.01
N ILE A 167 -18.73 -2.67 1.28
CA ILE A 167 -17.48 -1.96 0.98
C ILE A 167 -17.73 -0.60 0.30
N ALA A 168 -16.95 0.42 0.68
CA ALA A 168 -17.18 1.79 0.22
C ALA A 168 -16.62 2.08 -1.18
N GLY A 169 -15.57 1.37 -1.60
CA GLY A 169 -14.90 1.52 -2.89
C GLY A 169 -14.77 0.19 -3.61
N ARG A 170 -13.88 0.12 -4.57
CA ARG A 170 -13.58 -1.10 -5.34
C ARG A 170 -12.10 -1.43 -5.25
N SER A 171 -11.78 -2.69 -5.02
CA SER A 171 -10.39 -3.13 -5.15
C SER A 171 -9.96 -3.11 -6.63
N TRP A 172 -8.76 -2.61 -6.88
CA TRP A 172 -8.15 -2.64 -8.22
C TRP A 172 -7.80 -4.07 -8.65
N VAL A 173 -7.54 -4.98 -7.70
CA VAL A 173 -7.23 -6.40 -7.95
C VAL A 173 -8.41 -7.11 -8.60
N ALA A 174 -9.62 -6.92 -8.08
CA ALA A 174 -10.84 -7.53 -8.61
C ALA A 174 -11.13 -7.13 -10.08
N GLY A 175 -10.74 -5.91 -10.48
CA GLY A 175 -10.84 -5.45 -11.87
C GLY A 175 -9.88 -6.18 -12.82
N MET A 176 -8.74 -6.64 -12.31
CA MET A 176 -7.73 -7.33 -13.12
C MET A 176 -8.02 -8.81 -13.34
N GLU A 177 -8.61 -9.51 -12.38
CA GLU A 177 -9.03 -10.89 -12.57
C GLU A 177 -10.05 -11.01 -13.70
N LEU A 178 -10.95 -10.06 -13.84
CA LEU A 178 -11.91 -10.01 -14.95
C LEU A 178 -11.24 -9.74 -16.31
N ASN A 179 -10.18 -8.93 -16.35
CA ASN A 179 -9.41 -8.66 -17.58
C ASN A 179 -8.49 -9.82 -17.94
N ASN A 180 -7.91 -10.51 -16.98
CA ASN A 180 -7.08 -11.69 -17.23
C ASN A 180 -7.90 -12.92 -17.64
N ALA A 181 -9.13 -13.05 -17.14
CA ALA A 181 -10.05 -14.10 -17.57
C ALA A 181 -10.58 -13.91 -19.00
N SER A 182 -10.50 -12.70 -19.54
CA SER A 182 -11.02 -12.35 -20.87
C SER A 182 -9.96 -12.07 -21.94
N GLY A 183 -8.65 -12.12 -21.62
CA GLY A 183 -7.61 -11.52 -22.48
C GLY A 183 -6.48 -12.40 -22.98
N LEU A 184 -6.20 -13.55 -22.40
CA LEU A 184 -5.14 -14.44 -22.88
C LEU A 184 -5.75 -15.75 -23.38
N ASN A 185 -5.56 -16.04 -24.66
CA ASN A 185 -5.86 -17.36 -25.20
C ASN A 185 -4.84 -18.40 -24.69
N GLU A 186 -5.14 -19.71 -24.85
CA GLU A 186 -4.28 -20.79 -24.34
C GLU A 186 -2.83 -20.70 -24.84
N ASP A 187 -2.62 -20.21 -26.07
CA ASP A 187 -1.30 -20.06 -26.67
C ASP A 187 -0.49 -18.92 -25.99
N GLU A 188 -1.13 -17.82 -25.63
CA GLU A 188 -0.51 -16.70 -24.92
C GLU A 188 -0.15 -17.07 -23.48
N GLN A 189 -0.98 -17.89 -22.82
CA GLN A 189 -0.67 -18.43 -21.49
C GLN A 189 0.50 -19.42 -21.54
N ALA A 190 0.60 -20.25 -22.59
CA ALA A 190 1.70 -21.17 -22.80
C ALA A 190 3.01 -20.40 -23.04
N LEU A 191 2.98 -19.34 -23.86
CA LEU A 191 4.15 -18.50 -24.14
C LEU A 191 4.63 -17.75 -22.87
N LEU A 192 3.71 -17.30 -22.03
CA LEU A 192 4.03 -16.63 -20.77
C LEU A 192 4.69 -17.61 -19.77
N ARG A 193 4.18 -18.85 -19.68
CA ARG A 193 4.78 -19.91 -18.86
C ARG A 193 6.18 -20.28 -19.33
N GLU A 194 6.38 -20.40 -20.64
CA GLU A 194 7.69 -20.70 -21.23
C GLU A 194 8.72 -19.59 -20.93
N ARG A 195 8.31 -18.31 -21.02
CA ARG A 195 9.18 -17.18 -20.66
C ARG A 195 9.50 -17.13 -19.15
N LEU A 196 8.55 -17.40 -18.28
CA LEU A 196 8.76 -17.42 -16.84
C LEU A 196 9.65 -18.61 -16.42
N SER A 197 9.50 -19.77 -17.07
CA SER A 197 10.38 -20.93 -16.88
C SER A 197 11.80 -20.63 -17.35
N GLY A 198 11.96 -19.96 -18.50
CA GLY A 198 13.29 -19.56 -19.02
C GLY A 198 14.02 -18.53 -18.15
N LEU A 199 13.32 -17.82 -17.28
CA LEU A 199 13.86 -16.83 -16.33
C LEU A 199 14.08 -17.41 -14.92
N GLY A 200 13.77 -18.70 -14.68
CA GLY A 200 13.98 -19.38 -13.40
C GLY A 200 12.97 -19.03 -12.30
N TYR A 201 11.78 -18.56 -12.67
CA TYR A 201 10.73 -18.19 -11.71
C TYR A 201 9.72 -19.32 -11.42
N ILE A 202 9.72 -20.39 -12.20
CA ILE A 202 8.95 -21.63 -11.99
C ILE A 202 9.74 -22.83 -12.52
#